data_d5dfcfadf78c238b15595d9e01042bb0
#
_entry.id   d5dfcfadf78c238b15595d9e01042bb0
#
_cell.length_a   1.000
_cell.length_b   1.000
_cell.length_c   1.000
_cell.angle_alpha   90.00
_cell.angle_beta   90.00
_cell.angle_gamma   90.00
#
_symmetry.space_group_name_H-M   'P 1'
#
loop_
_entity.id
_entity.type
_entity.pdbx_description
1 polymer ?
#
loop_
_entity_poly.entity_id
_entity_poly.type
_entity_poly.pdbx_seq_one_letter_code
_entity_poly.pdbx_strand_id
1 'polypeptide(L)'
;ILQCDYEYFCRLQKAAKGLIKLVDLAPEEPGAMEFIEKAKDEVVISLAHTASDYDTAKEAIQRGASHATHLYNAMPPLNHRNPGVIGAVRDSETCHAELICDGVHIHPSVIRATFAMFGAKRMILISDSMRATGLDDGDYTLGGQPVKVKGNLATLHDGTIAGSATNLMD
;
A
#
# COMPACT_ATOMS: atom_id res chain seq x y z
N ILE A 1 -8.10 10.46 -5.62
CA ILE A 1 -7.83 9.24 -6.41
C ILE A 1 -8.27 9.55 -7.83
N LEU A 2 -7.46 9.19 -8.83
CA LEU A 2 -7.82 9.29 -10.24
C LEU A 2 -8.56 8.01 -10.65
N GLN A 3 -9.48 8.13 -11.60
CA GLN A 3 -10.12 6.97 -12.22
C GLN A 3 -9.05 6.10 -12.90
N CYS A 4 -9.19 4.78 -12.83
CA CYS A 4 -8.28 3.83 -13.47
C CYS A 4 -8.44 3.91 -14.99
N ASP A 5 -7.46 4.53 -15.65
CA ASP A 5 -7.45 4.78 -17.11
C ASP A 5 -6.14 4.24 -17.70
N TYR A 6 -6.26 3.16 -18.46
CA TYR A 6 -5.10 2.52 -19.09
C TYR A 6 -4.44 3.39 -20.16
N GLU A 7 -5.21 4.21 -20.92
CA GLU A 7 -4.62 5.10 -21.91
C GLU A 7 -3.83 6.24 -21.24
N TYR A 8 -4.33 6.74 -20.10
CA TYR A 8 -3.58 7.70 -19.30
C TYR A 8 -2.28 7.10 -18.78
N PHE A 9 -2.31 5.87 -18.26
CA PHE A 9 -1.12 5.14 -17.85
C PHE A 9 -0.12 4.99 -19.00
N CYS A 10 -0.56 4.60 -20.21
CA CYS A 10 0.31 4.48 -21.39
C CYS A 10 1.04 5.79 -21.73
N ARG A 11 0.35 6.93 -21.59
CA ARG A 11 0.98 8.26 -21.77
C ARG A 11 2.05 8.53 -20.73
N LEU A 12 1.79 8.21 -19.47
CA LEU A 12 2.77 8.34 -18.38
C LEU A 12 3.94 7.39 -18.57
N GLN A 13 3.71 6.14 -18.93
CA GLN A 13 4.73 5.13 -19.15
C GLN A 13 5.65 5.54 -20.33
N LYS A 14 5.06 6.10 -21.41
CA LYS A 14 5.82 6.65 -22.53
C LYS A 14 6.69 7.84 -22.09
N ALA A 15 6.13 8.79 -21.32
CA ALA A 15 6.88 9.93 -20.79
C ALA A 15 8.01 9.48 -19.84
N ALA A 16 7.75 8.47 -19.05
CA ALA A 16 8.73 7.84 -18.14
C ALA A 16 9.70 6.88 -18.86
N LYS A 17 9.63 6.72 -20.19
CA LYS A 17 10.49 5.84 -20.98
C LYS A 17 10.52 4.38 -20.46
N GLY A 18 9.38 3.88 -20.00
CA GLY A 18 9.26 2.51 -19.48
C GLY A 18 9.77 2.31 -18.05
N LEU A 19 10.01 3.38 -17.30
CA LEU A 19 10.56 3.32 -15.94
C LEU A 19 9.51 3.10 -14.85
N ILE A 20 8.20 3.24 -15.17
CA ILE A 20 7.14 2.86 -14.22
C ILE A 20 7.15 1.34 -14.10
N LYS A 21 7.35 0.81 -12.88
CA LYS A 21 7.44 -0.63 -12.62
C LYS A 21 6.34 -1.15 -11.73
N LEU A 22 5.68 -0.26 -10.98
CA LEU A 22 4.57 -0.57 -10.09
C LEU A 22 3.51 0.52 -10.20
N VAL A 23 2.25 0.12 -10.13
CA VAL A 23 1.09 1.02 -10.09
C VAL A 23 0.19 0.61 -8.95
N ASP A 24 -0.09 1.55 -8.07
CA ASP A 24 -1.06 1.41 -6.99
C ASP A 24 -2.47 1.74 -7.46
N LEU A 25 -3.43 0.94 -7.09
CA LEU A 25 -4.84 1.19 -7.34
C LEU A 25 -5.75 0.61 -6.26
N ALA A 26 -6.94 1.19 -6.15
CA ALA A 26 -8.04 0.64 -5.35
C ALA A 26 -8.94 -0.21 -6.29
N PRO A 27 -9.10 -1.51 -6.05
CA PRO A 27 -9.77 -2.40 -7.00
C PRO A 27 -11.28 -2.16 -7.09
N GLU A 28 -11.88 -1.48 -6.13
CA GLU A 28 -13.29 -1.07 -6.16
C GLU A 28 -13.55 0.15 -7.06
N GLU A 29 -12.52 0.85 -7.50
CA GLU A 29 -12.66 2.03 -8.35
C GLU A 29 -13.11 1.66 -9.77
N PRO A 30 -13.94 2.51 -10.41
CA PRO A 30 -14.36 2.29 -11.79
C PRO A 30 -13.18 2.11 -12.75
N GLY A 31 -13.22 1.06 -13.57
CA GLY A 31 -12.17 0.75 -14.54
C GLY A 31 -10.98 -0.04 -13.98
N ALA A 32 -10.91 -0.26 -12.65
CA ALA A 32 -9.77 -0.93 -12.02
C ALA A 32 -9.55 -2.35 -12.56
N MET A 33 -10.59 -3.14 -12.66
CA MET A 33 -10.50 -4.54 -13.15
C MET A 33 -10.01 -4.62 -14.60
N GLU A 34 -10.50 -3.73 -15.46
CA GLU A 34 -10.04 -3.65 -16.85
C GLU A 34 -8.59 -3.15 -16.94
N PHE A 35 -8.23 -2.18 -16.11
CA PHE A 35 -6.85 -1.70 -16.01
C PHE A 35 -5.88 -2.82 -15.62
N ILE A 36 -6.23 -3.62 -14.60
CA ILE A 36 -5.42 -4.76 -14.13
C ILE A 36 -5.16 -5.72 -15.29
N GLU A 37 -6.21 -6.13 -15.99
CA GLU A 37 -6.09 -7.08 -17.10
C GLU A 37 -5.18 -6.57 -18.23
N LYS A 38 -5.23 -5.28 -18.53
CA LYS A 38 -4.44 -4.67 -19.59
C LYS A 38 -2.97 -4.42 -19.19
N ALA A 39 -2.72 -4.05 -17.93
CA ALA A 39 -1.41 -3.58 -17.48
C ALA A 39 -0.55 -4.65 -16.78
N LYS A 40 -1.11 -5.79 -16.38
CA LYS A 40 -0.45 -6.82 -15.56
C LYS A 40 0.86 -7.37 -16.14
N ASP A 41 0.99 -7.39 -17.44
CA ASP A 41 2.20 -7.90 -18.13
C ASP A 41 3.26 -6.81 -18.33
N GLU A 42 2.92 -5.53 -18.07
CA GLU A 42 3.82 -4.40 -18.24
C GLU A 42 4.38 -3.89 -16.90
N VAL A 43 3.56 -3.93 -15.85
CA VAL A 43 3.91 -3.41 -14.52
C VAL A 43 3.33 -4.29 -13.41
N VAL A 44 3.92 -4.20 -12.23
CA VAL A 44 3.34 -4.78 -11.02
C VAL A 44 2.10 -3.96 -10.64
N ILE A 45 0.97 -4.63 -10.46
CA ILE A 45 -0.25 -4.00 -9.96
C ILE A 45 -0.35 -4.27 -8.46
N SER A 46 -0.41 -3.19 -7.69
CA SER A 46 -0.51 -3.23 -6.23
C SER A 46 -1.86 -2.70 -5.74
N LEU A 47 -2.47 -3.42 -4.82
CA LEU A 47 -3.68 -2.98 -4.12
C LEU A 47 -3.30 -2.01 -3.01
N ALA A 48 -3.81 -0.78 -3.08
CA ALA A 48 -3.44 0.29 -2.16
C ALA A 48 -4.59 1.25 -1.90
N HIS A 49 -4.62 1.88 -0.70
CA HIS A 49 -5.59 2.92 -0.35
C HIS A 49 -7.03 2.55 -0.74
N THR A 50 -7.46 1.38 -0.32
CA THR A 50 -8.69 0.74 -0.81
C THR A 50 -9.67 0.48 0.34
N ALA A 51 -10.96 0.58 0.04
CA ALA A 51 -12.04 0.16 0.93
C ALA A 51 -12.65 -1.19 0.50
N SER A 52 -11.99 -1.90 -0.43
CA SER A 52 -12.54 -3.14 -1.00
C SER A 52 -12.74 -4.24 0.03
N ASP A 53 -13.76 -5.05 -0.21
CA ASP A 53 -13.99 -6.28 0.50
C ASP A 53 -13.06 -7.42 0.01
N TYR A 54 -13.23 -8.58 0.62
CA TYR A 54 -12.44 -9.77 0.28
C TYR A 54 -12.66 -10.24 -1.16
N ASP A 55 -13.92 -10.26 -1.63
CA ASP A 55 -14.26 -10.81 -2.94
C ASP A 55 -13.73 -9.91 -4.06
N THR A 56 -13.87 -8.60 -3.93
CA THR A 56 -13.32 -7.61 -4.86
C THR A 56 -11.79 -7.68 -4.92
N ALA A 57 -11.13 -7.74 -3.77
CA ALA A 57 -9.67 -7.87 -3.72
C ALA A 57 -9.19 -9.20 -4.32
N LYS A 58 -9.90 -10.31 -4.04
CA LYS A 58 -9.60 -11.63 -4.62
C LYS A 58 -9.78 -11.64 -6.14
N GLU A 59 -10.84 -11.01 -6.66
CA GLU A 59 -11.04 -10.85 -8.10
C GLU A 59 -9.89 -10.07 -8.73
N ALA A 60 -9.47 -8.96 -8.14
CA ALA A 60 -8.34 -8.17 -8.62
C ALA A 60 -7.04 -9.00 -8.70
N ILE A 61 -6.77 -9.82 -7.67
CA ILE A 61 -5.62 -10.73 -7.66
C ILE A 61 -5.75 -11.79 -8.77
N GLN A 62 -6.93 -12.37 -8.97
CA GLN A 62 -7.17 -13.35 -10.04
C GLN A 62 -6.98 -12.76 -11.44
N ARG A 63 -7.26 -11.46 -11.60
CA ARG A 63 -7.07 -10.75 -12.87
C ARG A 63 -5.62 -10.32 -13.11
N GLY A 64 -4.77 -10.30 -12.08
CA GLY A 64 -3.35 -10.04 -12.25
C GLY A 64 -2.71 -9.08 -11.25
N ALA A 65 -3.44 -8.55 -10.28
CA ALA A 65 -2.81 -7.84 -9.17
C ALA A 65 -1.96 -8.83 -8.37
N SER A 66 -0.72 -8.47 -8.10
CA SER A 66 0.27 -9.38 -7.49
C SER A 66 0.99 -8.77 -6.27
N HIS A 67 0.50 -7.63 -5.81
CA HIS A 67 1.14 -6.86 -4.75
C HIS A 67 0.08 -6.17 -3.87
N ALA A 68 0.41 -5.86 -2.63
CA ALA A 68 -0.37 -5.01 -1.74
C ALA A 68 0.57 -4.04 -1.02
N THR A 69 0.31 -2.75 -1.19
CA THR A 69 1.11 -1.68 -0.62
C THR A 69 0.75 -1.47 0.85
N HIS A 70 1.77 -1.23 1.68
CA HIS A 70 1.69 -0.92 3.12
C HIS A 70 0.53 -1.63 3.85
N LEU A 71 0.51 -2.97 3.80
CA LEU A 71 -0.56 -3.83 4.34
C LEU A 71 -1.05 -3.33 5.71
N TYR A 72 -2.35 -3.37 5.96
CA TYR A 72 -3.10 -2.80 7.10
C TYR A 72 -3.35 -1.29 7.02
N ASN A 73 -2.51 -0.51 6.35
CA ASN A 73 -2.65 0.93 6.31
C ASN A 73 -3.57 1.35 5.15
N ALA A 74 -4.44 2.33 5.39
CA ALA A 74 -5.42 2.83 4.42
C ALA A 74 -6.26 1.72 3.74
N MET A 75 -6.63 0.68 4.51
CA MET A 75 -7.52 -0.42 4.09
C MET A 75 -8.34 -0.94 5.28
N PRO A 76 -9.47 -1.64 5.04
CA PRO A 76 -10.26 -2.25 6.12
C PRO A 76 -9.42 -3.25 6.93
N PRO A 77 -9.65 -3.32 8.27
CA PRO A 77 -8.90 -4.23 9.13
C PRO A 77 -9.25 -5.69 8.84
N LEU A 78 -8.31 -6.60 9.13
CA LEU A 78 -8.57 -8.04 9.11
C LEU A 78 -9.59 -8.41 10.19
N ASN A 79 -10.83 -8.63 9.80
CA ASN A 79 -11.90 -9.06 10.68
C ASN A 79 -12.26 -10.52 10.41
N HIS A 80 -12.62 -11.27 11.46
CA HIS A 80 -12.89 -12.71 11.37
C HIS A 80 -14.10 -13.10 10.49
N ARG A 81 -14.97 -12.15 10.13
CA ARG A 81 -16.09 -12.35 9.19
C ARG A 81 -15.93 -11.57 7.88
N ASN A 82 -15.16 -10.49 7.92
CA ASN A 82 -14.88 -9.64 6.76
C ASN A 82 -13.35 -9.46 6.66
N PRO A 83 -12.63 -10.43 6.10
CA PRO A 83 -11.17 -10.42 6.11
C PRO A 83 -10.54 -9.38 5.17
N GLY A 84 -11.32 -8.78 4.27
CA GLY A 84 -10.92 -7.71 3.39
C GLY A 84 -9.73 -8.05 2.50
N VAL A 85 -9.02 -7.02 2.08
CA VAL A 85 -7.81 -7.13 1.25
C VAL A 85 -6.77 -8.02 1.91
N ILE A 86 -6.57 -7.88 3.23
CA ILE A 86 -5.54 -8.63 3.97
C ILE A 86 -5.80 -10.13 3.85
N GLY A 87 -7.07 -10.56 3.98
CA GLY A 87 -7.48 -11.95 3.81
C GLY A 87 -7.26 -12.44 2.37
N ALA A 88 -7.65 -11.66 1.36
CA ALA A 88 -7.49 -12.01 -0.03
C ALA A 88 -6.00 -12.16 -0.43
N VAL A 89 -5.15 -11.25 0.02
CA VAL A 89 -3.70 -11.32 -0.17
C VAL A 89 -3.10 -12.52 0.55
N ARG A 90 -3.59 -12.83 1.78
CA ARG A 90 -3.14 -14.01 2.53
C ARG A 90 -3.44 -15.30 1.80
N ASP A 91 -4.63 -15.44 1.22
CA ASP A 91 -5.08 -16.65 0.54
C ASP A 91 -4.46 -16.83 -0.85
N SER A 92 -3.86 -15.78 -1.41
CA SER A 92 -3.04 -15.88 -2.62
C SER A 92 -1.67 -16.47 -2.29
N GLU A 93 -1.17 -17.35 -3.14
CA GLU A 93 0.19 -17.90 -3.03
C GLU A 93 1.25 -17.01 -3.68
N THR A 94 0.84 -16.12 -4.58
CA THR A 94 1.73 -15.33 -5.45
C THR A 94 1.75 -13.84 -5.11
N CYS A 95 0.74 -13.33 -4.41
CA CYS A 95 0.66 -11.93 -4.08
C CYS A 95 1.65 -11.58 -2.94
N HIS A 96 2.49 -10.58 -3.18
CA HIS A 96 3.42 -10.04 -2.19
C HIS A 96 2.75 -8.91 -1.39
N ALA A 97 3.21 -8.69 -0.17
CA ALA A 97 2.70 -7.63 0.69
C ALA A 97 3.83 -6.79 1.26
N GLU A 98 3.70 -5.48 1.14
CA GLU A 98 4.59 -4.53 1.79
C GLU A 98 4.18 -4.34 3.25
N LEU A 99 5.17 -4.13 4.11
CA LEU A 99 4.96 -3.93 5.53
C LEU A 99 5.87 -2.82 6.06
N ILE A 100 5.27 -1.84 6.75
CA ILE A 100 5.99 -0.81 7.48
C ILE A 100 6.28 -1.36 8.88
N CYS A 101 7.54 -1.58 9.20
CA CYS A 101 7.97 -2.24 10.44
C CYS A 101 8.58 -1.28 11.48
N ASP A 102 8.23 0.00 11.43
CA ASP A 102 8.75 1.06 12.29
C ASP A 102 8.25 1.02 13.75
N GLY A 103 7.33 0.10 14.07
CA GLY A 103 6.72 -0.02 15.40
C GLY A 103 5.71 1.06 15.73
N VAL A 104 5.46 2.00 14.84
CA VAL A 104 4.47 3.10 14.93
C VAL A 104 3.22 2.76 14.14
N HIS A 105 3.37 2.44 12.84
CA HIS A 105 2.25 2.07 11.96
C HIS A 105 1.62 0.74 12.36
N ILE A 106 2.44 -0.23 12.74
CA ILE A 106 1.99 -1.57 13.08
C ILE A 106 2.61 -2.03 14.38
N HIS A 107 1.77 -2.47 15.31
CA HIS A 107 2.26 -3.00 16.59
C HIS A 107 3.17 -4.22 16.36
N PRO A 108 4.31 -4.35 17.07
CA PRO A 108 5.27 -5.46 16.88
C PRO A 108 4.67 -6.87 16.97
N SER A 109 3.61 -7.06 17.77
CA SER A 109 2.88 -8.33 17.85
C SER A 109 2.17 -8.65 16.53
N VAL A 110 1.58 -7.63 15.86
CA VAL A 110 0.91 -7.80 14.57
C VAL A 110 1.93 -8.07 13.47
N ILE A 111 3.10 -7.41 13.50
CA ILE A 111 4.21 -7.70 12.58
C ILE A 111 4.60 -9.18 12.67
N ARG A 112 4.82 -9.72 13.88
CA ARG A 112 5.15 -11.15 14.07
C ARG A 112 4.05 -12.09 13.57
N ALA A 113 2.78 -11.76 13.85
CA ALA A 113 1.65 -12.54 13.35
C ALA A 113 1.56 -12.52 11.82
N THR A 114 1.84 -11.37 11.20
CA THR A 114 1.85 -11.22 9.74
C THR A 114 2.92 -12.11 9.10
N PHE A 115 4.15 -12.08 9.63
CA PHE A 115 5.19 -12.98 9.12
C PHE A 115 4.83 -14.47 9.31
N ALA A 116 4.15 -14.83 10.40
CA ALA A 116 3.68 -16.21 10.60
C ALA A 116 2.58 -16.59 9.60
N MET A 117 1.69 -15.67 9.24
CA MET A 117 0.61 -15.90 8.28
C MET A 117 1.11 -15.97 6.82
N PHE A 118 1.98 -15.07 6.42
CA PHE A 118 2.39 -14.89 5.02
C PHE A 118 3.68 -15.62 4.66
N GLY A 119 4.55 -15.84 5.64
CA GLY A 119 5.93 -16.31 5.42
C GLY A 119 6.84 -15.21 4.87
N ALA A 120 8.13 -15.27 5.18
CA ALA A 120 9.09 -14.22 4.82
C ALA A 120 9.26 -14.01 3.31
N LYS A 121 8.98 -15.04 2.49
CA LYS A 121 9.17 -14.97 1.03
C LYS A 121 8.20 -14.02 0.32
N ARG A 122 7.04 -13.75 0.92
CA ARG A 122 6.02 -12.88 0.35
C ARG A 122 5.97 -11.49 0.98
N MET A 123 6.83 -11.22 1.98
CA MET A 123 6.87 -9.94 2.67
C MET A 123 7.96 -9.05 2.09
N ILE A 124 7.63 -7.80 1.86
CA ILE A 124 8.54 -6.74 1.42
C ILE A 124 8.54 -5.65 2.48
N LEU A 125 9.72 -5.33 3.01
CA LEU A 125 9.84 -4.26 3.99
C LEU A 125 9.94 -2.92 3.26
N ILE A 126 9.11 -1.98 3.69
CA ILE A 126 9.13 -0.59 3.23
C ILE A 126 9.17 0.35 4.42
N SER A 127 9.66 1.55 4.22
CA SER A 127 9.61 2.61 5.22
C SER A 127 8.41 3.51 5.05
N ASP A 128 7.91 3.70 3.83
CA ASP A 128 6.92 4.72 3.49
C ASP A 128 7.33 6.12 4.01
N SER A 129 8.64 6.40 3.87
CA SER A 129 9.26 7.62 4.41
C SER A 129 8.72 8.88 3.75
N MET A 130 8.36 9.86 4.57
CA MET A 130 7.98 11.19 4.11
C MET A 130 9.18 12.16 4.13
N ARG A 131 8.98 13.38 3.59
CA ARG A 131 10.04 14.40 3.51
C ARG A 131 10.65 14.81 4.86
N ALA A 132 10.00 14.53 5.98
CA ALA A 132 10.49 14.85 7.31
C ALA A 132 11.40 13.76 7.91
N THR A 133 11.60 12.64 7.23
CA THR A 133 12.47 11.56 7.70
C THR A 133 13.90 12.06 7.88
N GLY A 134 14.45 11.86 9.08
CA GLY A 134 15.79 12.32 9.43
C GLY A 134 15.89 13.82 9.76
N LEU A 135 14.76 14.53 9.87
CA LEU A 135 14.70 15.92 10.32
C LEU A 135 14.24 15.99 11.78
N ASP A 136 14.44 17.17 12.41
CA ASP A 136 14.02 17.44 13.79
C ASP A 136 12.50 17.41 13.95
N ASP A 137 12.03 17.30 15.20
CA ASP A 137 10.63 17.45 15.55
C ASP A 137 10.09 18.81 15.05
N GLY A 138 8.90 18.82 14.45
CA GLY A 138 8.35 20.05 13.90
C GLY A 138 7.12 19.86 13.04
N ASP A 139 6.74 20.94 12.37
CA ASP A 139 5.60 20.99 11.46
C ASP A 139 6.09 20.88 10.01
N TYR A 140 5.51 19.94 9.29
CA TYR A 140 5.84 19.60 7.90
C TYR A 140 4.58 19.52 7.05
N THR A 141 4.71 19.04 5.81
CA THR A 141 3.58 18.79 4.92
C THR A 141 3.74 17.48 4.18
N LEU A 142 2.62 16.78 3.99
CA LEU A 142 2.52 15.59 3.14
C LEU A 142 1.31 15.75 2.22
N GLY A 143 1.52 15.71 0.90
CA GLY A 143 0.44 15.87 -0.07
C GLY A 143 -0.34 17.19 0.05
N GLY A 144 0.31 18.26 0.57
CA GLY A 144 -0.33 19.55 0.82
C GLY A 144 -1.05 19.65 2.17
N GLN A 145 -1.15 18.58 2.94
CA GLN A 145 -1.73 18.58 4.27
C GLN A 145 -0.65 18.82 5.33
N PRO A 146 -0.93 19.63 6.39
CA PRO A 146 -0.01 19.83 7.48
C PRO A 146 0.14 18.57 8.33
N VAL A 147 1.38 18.23 8.65
CA VAL A 147 1.77 17.07 9.45
C VAL A 147 2.66 17.52 10.58
N LYS A 148 2.40 17.03 11.79
CA LYS A 148 3.26 17.24 12.95
C LYS A 148 4.10 16.00 13.20
N VAL A 149 5.42 16.19 13.31
CA VAL A 149 6.38 15.13 13.64
C VAL A 149 6.88 15.29 15.06
N LYS A 150 6.83 14.20 15.82
CA LYS A 150 7.43 14.09 17.15
C LYS A 150 8.09 12.74 17.32
N GLY A 151 9.41 12.70 17.36
CA GLY A 151 10.18 11.46 17.29
C GLY A 151 9.86 10.71 16.00
N ASN A 152 9.51 9.44 16.11
CA ASN A 152 9.15 8.59 14.96
C ASN A 152 7.68 8.70 14.53
N LEU A 153 6.87 9.52 15.22
CA LEU A 153 5.44 9.65 14.95
C LEU A 153 5.15 10.90 14.13
N ALA A 154 4.56 10.71 12.95
CA ALA A 154 4.01 11.77 12.11
C ALA A 154 2.49 11.68 12.09
N THR A 155 1.78 12.79 12.41
CA THR A 155 0.32 12.81 12.47
C THR A 155 -0.28 14.02 11.76
N LEU A 156 -1.46 13.83 11.18
CA LEU A 156 -2.36 14.91 10.79
C LEU A 156 -2.97 15.58 12.02
N HIS A 157 -3.70 16.68 11.83
CA HIS A 157 -4.37 17.40 12.94
C HIS A 157 -5.42 16.58 13.69
N ASP A 158 -6.04 15.60 13.03
CA ASP A 158 -7.04 14.70 13.61
C ASP A 158 -6.43 13.50 14.34
N GLY A 159 -5.10 13.40 14.38
CA GLY A 159 -4.37 12.31 15.00
C GLY A 159 -4.12 11.10 14.08
N THR A 160 -4.57 11.15 12.83
CA THR A 160 -4.28 10.10 11.84
C THR A 160 -2.78 10.04 11.57
N ILE A 161 -2.18 8.83 11.59
CA ILE A 161 -0.78 8.63 11.22
C ILE A 161 -0.61 8.95 9.74
N ALA A 162 0.43 9.70 9.40
CA ALA A 162 0.67 10.24 8.07
C ALA A 162 2.09 9.96 7.61
N GLY A 163 2.30 8.92 6.87
CA GLY A 163 3.62 8.49 6.41
C GLY A 163 4.61 8.19 7.54
N SER A 164 5.77 7.68 7.22
CA SER A 164 6.80 7.38 8.21
C SER A 164 7.83 8.50 8.35
N ALA A 165 8.24 8.78 9.58
CA ALA A 165 9.39 9.63 9.89
C ALA A 165 10.69 8.80 10.04
N THR A 166 10.63 7.48 9.83
CA THR A 166 11.77 6.55 9.90
C THR A 166 12.23 6.10 8.51
N ASN A 167 13.38 5.48 8.43
CA ASN A 167 13.90 4.83 7.23
C ASN A 167 14.09 3.32 7.48
N LEU A 168 14.49 2.55 6.45
CA LEU A 168 14.65 1.09 6.59
C LEU A 168 15.88 0.66 7.41
N MET A 169 16.71 1.59 7.85
CA MET A 169 17.89 1.31 8.65
C MET A 169 17.64 1.49 10.15
N ASP A 170 16.52 2.11 10.52
CA ASP A 170 16.05 2.30 11.88
C ASP A 170 15.20 1.10 12.32
#